data_cd93bc10aa776ded758f26b03a4e120d
#
_entry.id   cd93bc10aa776ded758f26b03a4e120d
#
_cell.length_a   1.000
_cell.length_b   1.000
_cell.length_c   1.000
_cell.angle_alpha   90.00
_cell.angle_beta   90.00
_cell.angle_gamma   90.00
#
_symmetry.space_group_name_H-M   'P 1'
#
loop_
_entity.id
_entity.type
_entity.pdbx_description
1 polymer ?
#
loop_
_entity_poly.entity_id
_entity_poly.type
_entity_poly.pdbx_seq_one_letter_code
_entity_poly.pdbx_strand_id
1 'polypeptide(L)'
;MFFLQASAAKEEGVCPERDDAIKDEVQKLMGARFIREVYYPDWLANVVMVKKANGKWRMCVDFTDLNKACPKDSYPLPRIDQLVDSTAGHKLLSFMDAFSEYNQIRMDEAD
;
A
#
# COMPACT_ATOMS: atom_id res chain seq x y z
N MET A 1 -12.03 -5.39 -0.76
CA MET A 1 -11.04 -5.91 0.20
C MET A 1 -9.96 -6.60 -0.60
N PHE A 2 -8.75 -6.10 -0.54
CA PHE A 2 -7.63 -6.69 -1.27
C PHE A 2 -7.11 -7.88 -0.50
N PHE A 3 -6.92 -9.00 -1.20
CA PHE A 3 -6.39 -10.22 -0.62
C PHE A 3 -4.90 -10.27 -0.86
N LEU A 4 -4.14 -10.31 0.23
CA LEU A 4 -2.71 -10.51 0.20
C LEU A 4 -2.46 -12.01 0.30
N GLN A 5 -2.05 -12.63 -0.79
CA GLN A 5 -1.31 -13.86 -0.65
C GLN A 5 0.14 -13.48 -0.37
N ALA A 6 0.57 -13.64 0.87
CA ALA A 6 1.97 -13.85 1.13
C ALA A 6 2.30 -15.25 0.60
N SER A 7 2.38 -15.38 -0.71
CA SER A 7 2.95 -16.56 -1.33
C SER A 7 4.39 -16.58 -0.87
N ALA A 8 4.70 -17.51 0.03
CA ALA A 8 6.04 -18.04 0.13
C ALA A 8 6.33 -18.75 -1.19
N ALA A 9 6.47 -17.96 -2.28
CA ALA A 9 7.07 -18.47 -3.48
C ALA A 9 8.43 -18.99 -3.04
N LYS A 10 8.68 -20.26 -3.26
CA LYS A 10 9.98 -20.89 -3.22
C LYS A 10 10.85 -20.23 -4.27
N GLU A 11 11.29 -19.02 -4.01
CA GLU A 11 12.46 -18.47 -4.67
C GLU A 11 13.65 -18.81 -3.80
N GLU A 12 14.57 -19.54 -4.39
CA GLU A 12 15.89 -19.78 -3.86
C GLU A 12 16.51 -18.45 -3.41
N GLY A 13 16.77 -18.30 -2.11
CA GLY A 13 17.31 -17.08 -1.55
C GLY A 13 16.42 -16.34 -0.55
N VAL A 14 15.50 -17.03 0.09
CA VAL A 14 14.63 -16.47 1.15
C VAL A 14 15.48 -16.05 2.34
N CYS A 15 15.53 -14.74 2.60
CA CYS A 15 16.11 -14.19 3.82
C CYS A 15 15.13 -14.41 4.98
N PRO A 16 15.48 -15.19 6.03
CA PRO A 16 14.58 -15.46 7.17
C PRO A 16 14.07 -14.18 7.84
N GLU A 17 14.91 -13.14 7.91
CA GLU A 17 14.55 -11.84 8.48
C GLU A 17 13.41 -11.17 7.68
N ARG A 18 13.40 -11.36 6.36
CA ARG A 18 12.34 -10.84 5.49
C ARG A 18 11.01 -11.52 5.76
N ASP A 19 11.03 -12.83 5.93
CA ASP A 19 9.81 -13.61 6.18
C ASP A 19 9.22 -13.30 7.55
N ASP A 20 10.06 -13.14 8.55
CA ASP A 20 9.63 -12.71 9.89
C ASP A 20 9.01 -11.31 9.84
N ALA A 21 9.62 -10.39 9.10
CA ALA A 21 9.08 -9.05 8.91
C ALA A 21 7.73 -9.04 8.20
N ILE A 22 7.52 -9.92 7.21
CA ILE A 22 6.22 -10.10 6.55
C ILE A 22 5.18 -10.61 7.53
N LYS A 23 5.50 -11.65 8.32
CA LYS A 23 4.58 -12.21 9.31
C LYS A 23 4.18 -11.18 10.35
N ASP A 24 5.13 -10.42 10.88
CA ASP A 24 4.87 -9.37 11.86
C ASP A 24 3.94 -8.29 11.30
N GLU A 25 4.18 -7.83 10.07
CA GLU A 25 3.34 -6.80 9.44
C GLU A 25 1.94 -7.32 9.13
N VAL A 26 1.80 -8.56 8.65
CA VAL A 26 0.50 -9.19 8.41
C VAL A 26 -0.28 -9.34 9.71
N GLN A 27 0.33 -9.79 10.79
CA GLN A 27 -0.33 -9.92 12.09
C GLN A 27 -0.79 -8.57 12.63
N LYS A 28 0.02 -7.54 12.46
CA LYS A 28 -0.32 -6.17 12.84
C LYS A 28 -1.52 -5.63 12.07
N LEU A 29 -1.56 -5.84 10.76
CA LEU A 29 -2.68 -5.42 9.91
C LEU A 29 -3.97 -6.21 10.22
N MET A 30 -3.86 -7.50 10.51
CA MET A 30 -4.99 -8.33 10.95
C MET A 30 -5.51 -7.89 12.33
N GLY A 31 -4.63 -7.63 13.27
CA GLY A 31 -4.98 -7.12 14.60
C GLY A 31 -5.68 -5.76 14.54
N ALA A 32 -5.26 -4.88 13.63
CA ALA A 32 -5.88 -3.59 13.37
C ALA A 32 -7.16 -3.68 12.50
N ARG A 33 -7.54 -4.86 12.04
CA ARG A 33 -8.70 -5.15 11.17
C ARG A 33 -8.66 -4.46 9.81
N PHE A 34 -7.48 -4.18 9.29
CA PHE A 34 -7.32 -3.69 7.92
C PHE A 34 -7.39 -4.80 6.89
N ILE A 35 -6.99 -6.01 7.27
CA ILE A 35 -7.02 -7.19 6.42
C ILE A 35 -7.66 -8.36 7.17
N ARG A 36 -8.16 -9.33 6.41
CA ARG A 36 -8.68 -10.61 6.94
C ARG A 36 -8.16 -11.78 6.12
N GLU A 37 -8.12 -12.94 6.70
CA GLU A 37 -7.81 -14.18 6.00
C GLU A 37 -8.98 -14.60 5.12
N VAL A 38 -8.68 -15.02 3.90
CA VAL A 38 -9.66 -15.49 2.92
C VAL A 38 -9.11 -16.71 2.19
N TYR A 39 -9.98 -17.66 1.93
CA TYR A 39 -9.67 -18.84 1.13
C TYR A 39 -10.13 -18.61 -0.31
N TYR A 40 -9.28 -18.98 -1.28
CA TYR A 40 -9.55 -18.88 -2.73
C TYR A 40 -9.94 -17.48 -3.22
N PRO A 41 -9.06 -16.48 -3.05
CA PRO A 41 -9.33 -15.13 -3.54
C PRO A 41 -9.33 -15.08 -5.07
N ASP A 42 -10.16 -14.21 -5.65
CA ASP A 42 -10.20 -13.99 -7.10
C ASP A 42 -8.96 -13.22 -7.61
N TRP A 43 -8.44 -12.32 -6.80
CA TRP A 43 -7.27 -11.51 -7.11
C TRP A 43 -6.16 -11.74 -6.09
N LEU A 44 -4.94 -11.88 -6.64
CA LEU A 44 -3.72 -12.00 -5.84
C LEU A 44 -2.78 -10.85 -6.15
N ALA A 45 -2.18 -10.28 -5.13
CA ALA A 45 -1.16 -9.26 -5.27
C ALA A 45 0.15 -9.73 -4.63
N ASN A 46 1.27 -9.41 -5.27
CA ASN A 46 2.58 -9.76 -4.75
C ASN A 46 3.00 -8.78 -3.65
N VAL A 47 3.62 -9.33 -2.62
CA VAL A 47 4.24 -8.54 -1.56
C VAL A 47 5.70 -8.29 -1.91
N VAL A 48 6.10 -7.03 -1.88
CA VAL A 48 7.48 -6.59 -2.09
C VAL A 48 8.01 -6.01 -0.79
N MET A 49 9.15 -6.54 -0.33
CA MET A 49 9.81 -6.06 0.88
C MET A 49 10.99 -5.18 0.51
N VAL A 50 11.05 -4.00 1.10
CA VAL A 50 12.15 -3.04 0.92
C VAL A 50 12.80 -2.73 2.26
N LYS A 51 14.12 -2.86 2.33
CA LYS A 51 14.89 -2.50 3.51
C LYS A 51 15.15 -1.00 3.53
N LYS A 52 14.74 -0.35 4.62
CA LYS A 52 15.02 1.09 4.83
C LYS A 52 16.47 1.30 5.30
N ALA A 53 16.96 2.53 5.17
CA ALA A 53 18.29 2.90 5.65
C ALA A 53 18.51 2.65 7.15
N ASN A 54 17.44 2.69 7.96
CA ASN A 54 17.47 2.39 9.38
C ASN A 54 17.44 0.87 9.72
N GLY A 55 17.57 0.01 8.71
CA GLY A 55 17.57 -1.44 8.85
C GLY A 55 16.19 -2.09 8.99
N LYS A 56 15.13 -1.32 9.12
CA LYS A 56 13.75 -1.84 9.19
C LYS A 56 13.21 -2.19 7.81
N TRP A 57 12.37 -3.20 7.75
CA TRP A 57 11.68 -3.60 6.54
C TRP A 57 10.40 -2.79 6.33
N ARG A 58 10.12 -2.48 5.08
CA ARG A 58 8.86 -1.90 4.63
C ARG A 58 8.18 -2.88 3.69
N MET A 59 6.95 -3.24 4.00
CA MET A 59 6.10 -4.05 3.15
C MET A 59 5.36 -3.15 2.15
N CYS A 60 5.46 -3.51 0.89
CA CYS A 60 4.71 -2.88 -0.20
C CYS A 60 3.89 -3.97 -0.90
N VAL A 61 2.76 -3.59 -1.48
CA VAL A 61 1.91 -4.48 -2.25
C VAL A 61 1.89 -4.01 -3.69
N ASP A 62 2.14 -4.93 -4.61
CA ASP A 62 2.11 -4.65 -6.04
C ASP A 62 0.70 -4.85 -6.59
N PHE A 63 0.02 -3.75 -6.88
CA PHE A 63 -1.32 -3.75 -7.47
C PHE A 63 -1.32 -3.54 -8.99
N THR A 64 -0.21 -3.75 -9.67
CA THR A 64 -0.07 -3.47 -11.09
C THR A 64 -1.15 -4.15 -11.92
N ASP A 65 -1.42 -5.42 -11.69
CA ASP A 65 -2.40 -6.16 -12.47
C ASP A 65 -3.84 -5.77 -12.13
N LEU A 66 -4.12 -5.53 -10.86
CA LEU A 66 -5.41 -5.01 -10.41
C LEU A 66 -5.68 -3.63 -11.01
N ASN A 67 -4.71 -2.74 -10.99
CA ASN A 67 -4.82 -1.40 -11.57
C ASN A 67 -5.05 -1.42 -13.09
N LYS A 68 -4.54 -2.43 -13.79
CA LYS A 68 -4.83 -2.63 -15.23
C LYS A 68 -6.27 -3.08 -15.48
N ALA A 69 -6.82 -3.88 -14.56
CA ALA A 69 -8.17 -4.42 -14.66
C ALA A 69 -9.24 -3.42 -14.23
N CYS A 70 -8.92 -2.52 -13.32
CA CYS A 70 -9.84 -1.49 -12.85
C CYS A 70 -10.12 -0.42 -13.91
N PRO A 71 -11.34 0.06 -14.03
CA PRO A 71 -11.65 1.23 -14.84
C PRO A 71 -10.82 2.43 -14.40
N LYS A 72 -10.30 3.17 -15.38
CA LYS A 72 -9.56 4.39 -15.07
C LYS A 72 -10.51 5.45 -14.55
N ASP A 73 -10.15 6.04 -13.41
CA ASP A 73 -10.82 7.22 -12.91
C ASP A 73 -10.53 8.41 -13.84
N SER A 74 -11.57 9.11 -14.24
CA SER A 74 -11.47 10.30 -15.08
C SER A 74 -11.21 11.58 -14.28
N TYR A 75 -11.00 11.48 -12.97
CA TYR A 75 -10.73 12.62 -12.11
C TYR A 75 -9.36 13.24 -12.46
N PRO A 76 -9.31 14.52 -12.86
CA PRO A 76 -8.06 15.16 -13.23
C PRO A 76 -7.20 15.42 -12.01
N LEU A 77 -5.92 15.00 -12.06
CA LEU A 77 -4.96 15.34 -11.03
C LEU A 77 -4.67 16.85 -11.08
N PRO A 78 -4.48 17.52 -9.94
CA PRO A 78 -4.05 18.91 -9.90
C PRO A 78 -2.72 19.10 -10.63
N ARG A 79 -2.60 20.17 -11.41
CA ARG A 79 -1.35 20.53 -12.05
C ARG A 79 -0.36 21.02 -11.01
N ILE A 80 0.88 20.54 -11.06
CA ILE A 80 1.95 20.94 -10.13
C ILE A 80 2.18 22.45 -10.21
N ASP A 81 2.18 23.02 -11.42
CA ASP A 81 2.38 24.47 -11.62
C ASP A 81 1.30 25.30 -10.93
N GLN A 82 0.03 24.89 -10.97
CA GLN A 82 -1.05 25.56 -10.27
C GLN A 82 -0.90 25.48 -8.74
N LEU A 83 -0.42 24.34 -8.23
CA LEU A 83 -0.14 24.17 -6.80
C LEU A 83 0.99 25.10 -6.35
N VAL A 84 2.06 25.20 -7.12
CA VAL A 84 3.19 26.10 -6.84
C VAL A 84 2.73 27.56 -6.90
N ASP A 85 1.99 27.95 -7.92
CA ASP A 85 1.47 29.30 -8.07
C ASP A 85 0.54 29.72 -6.94
N SER A 86 -0.28 28.78 -6.45
CA SER A 86 -1.18 29.03 -5.31
C SER A 86 -0.46 29.27 -4.00
N THR A 87 0.79 28.82 -3.87
CA THR A 87 1.63 29.04 -2.68
C THR A 87 2.45 30.32 -2.75
N ALA A 88 2.52 30.96 -3.93
CA ALA A 88 3.29 32.17 -4.13
C ALA A 88 2.75 33.33 -3.29
N GLY A 89 3.63 34.17 -2.76
CA GLY A 89 3.27 35.34 -1.96
C GLY A 89 2.95 35.05 -0.48
N HIS A 90 2.89 33.81 -0.06
CA HIS A 90 2.68 33.44 1.34
C HIS A 90 4.02 33.31 2.07
N LYS A 91 4.12 33.92 3.25
CA LYS A 91 5.34 33.85 4.08
C LYS A 91 5.50 32.53 4.82
N LEU A 92 4.38 31.84 5.10
CA LEU A 92 4.34 30.58 5.83
C LEU A 92 3.47 29.60 5.06
N LEU A 93 3.93 28.35 5.00
CA LEU A 93 3.20 27.24 4.42
C LEU A 93 3.02 26.17 5.49
N SER A 94 1.85 25.55 5.51
CA SER A 94 1.54 24.42 6.35
C SER A 94 1.27 23.21 5.49
N PHE A 95 1.88 22.09 5.83
CA PHE A 95 1.70 20.83 5.12
C PHE A 95 1.02 19.82 6.02
N MET A 96 0.02 19.15 5.49
CA MET A 96 -0.67 18.07 6.17
C MET A 96 -0.52 16.80 5.33
N ASP A 97 0.00 15.76 5.94
CA ASP A 97 0.14 14.43 5.35
C ASP A 97 -0.82 13.47 6.03
N ALA A 98 -1.60 12.75 5.24
CA ALA A 98 -2.54 11.79 5.79
C ALA A 98 -1.80 10.54 6.27
N PHE A 99 -1.87 10.26 7.56
CA PHE A 99 -1.28 9.04 8.12
C PHE A 99 -1.94 7.80 7.53
N SER A 100 -1.13 6.93 6.91
CA SER A 100 -1.62 5.66 6.33
C SER A 100 -2.82 5.86 5.38
N GLU A 101 -2.75 6.83 4.49
CA GLU A 101 -3.87 7.41 3.71
C GLU A 101 -4.81 6.37 3.08
N TYR A 102 -4.26 5.32 2.46
CA TYR A 102 -5.08 4.26 1.84
C TYR A 102 -5.92 3.48 2.85
N ASN A 103 -5.43 3.35 4.09
CA ASN A 103 -6.14 2.63 5.14
C ASN A 103 -7.30 3.45 5.75
N GLN A 104 -7.37 4.75 5.45
CA GLN A 104 -8.46 5.61 5.89
C GLN A 104 -9.70 5.52 4.99
N ILE A 105 -9.55 4.97 3.80
CA ILE A 105 -10.64 4.79 2.85
C ILE A 105 -11.21 3.38 3.05
N ARG A 106 -12.47 3.34 3.47
CA ARG A 106 -13.17 2.06 3.63
C ARG A 106 -13.58 1.53 2.26
N MET A 107 -13.28 0.26 2.02
CA MET A 107 -13.74 -0.43 0.81
C MET A 107 -15.27 -0.62 0.83
N ASP A 108 -15.89 -0.61 -0.33
CA ASP A 108 -17.28 -0.98 -0.49
C ASP A 108 -17.49 -2.46 -0.12
N GLU A 109 -18.67 -2.80 0.39
CA GLU A 109 -18.96 -4.19 0.80
C GLU A 109 -19.07 -5.14 -0.41
N ALA A 110 -19.32 -4.59 -1.59
CA ALA A 110 -19.38 -5.34 -2.84
C ALA A 110 -18.00 -5.65 -3.44
N ASP A 111 -16.95 -4.93 -3.02
CA ASP A 111 -15.56 -5.10 -3.47
C ASP A 111 -14.77 -5.98 -2.49
#